data_b418e86888e5208ad84733190ba55db1
#
_entry.id   b418e86888e5208ad84733190ba55db1
#
_cell.length_a   1.000
_cell.length_b   1.000
_cell.length_c   1.000
_cell.angle_alpha   90.00
_cell.angle_beta   90.00
_cell.angle_gamma   90.00
#
_symmetry.space_group_name_H-M   'P 1'
#
loop_
_entity.id
_entity.type
_entity.pdbx_description
1 polymer ?
#
loop_
_entity_poly.entity_id
_entity_poly.type
_entity_poly.pdbx_seq_one_letter_code
_entity_poly.pdbx_strand_id
1 'polypeptide(L)'
;QPEIILYDEPTTGLDPVVSDSIDKLILRICERLNVTTVVVTHDMRSVRRVSKKIFMMHKGKIYATGTPEDIFESKDPIVKQFVNGESDPKEVFFL
;
A
#
# COMPACT_ATOMS: atom_id res chain seq x y z
N GLN A 1 -16.44 20.34 3.66
CA GLN A 1 -15.21 19.54 3.79
C GLN A 1 -15.52 18.06 3.60
N PRO A 2 -14.68 17.31 2.88
CA PRO A 2 -14.87 15.87 2.75
C PRO A 2 -14.59 15.17 4.09
N GLU A 3 -15.33 14.12 4.38
CA GLU A 3 -15.06 13.27 5.55
C GLU A 3 -14.02 12.21 5.23
N ILE A 4 -13.90 11.83 3.96
CA ILE A 4 -12.97 10.82 3.48
C ILE A 4 -12.27 11.35 2.24
N ILE A 5 -10.96 11.19 2.19
CA ILE A 5 -10.17 11.46 0.98
C ILE A 5 -9.64 10.13 0.46
N LEU A 6 -9.84 9.88 -0.82
CA LEU A 6 -9.36 8.69 -1.49
C LEU A 6 -8.26 9.06 -2.49
N TYR A 7 -7.09 8.45 -2.33
CA TYR A 7 -5.99 8.53 -3.30
C TYR A 7 -5.88 7.19 -4.02
N ASP A 8 -5.95 7.21 -5.34
CA ASP A 8 -5.86 6.00 -6.16
C ASP A 8 -4.51 5.99 -6.89
N GLU A 9 -3.63 5.09 -6.49
CA GLU A 9 -2.30 4.91 -7.05
C GLU A 9 -1.51 6.23 -7.18
N PRO A 10 -1.36 7.02 -6.10
CA PRO A 10 -0.83 8.38 -6.20
C PRO A 10 0.64 8.46 -6.61
N THR A 11 1.41 7.38 -6.45
CA THR A 11 2.84 7.37 -6.78
C THR A 11 3.17 6.53 -8.01
N THR A 12 2.18 5.97 -8.69
CA THR A 12 2.40 5.14 -9.86
C THR A 12 3.09 5.92 -10.97
N GLY A 13 4.16 5.35 -11.52
CA GLY A 13 4.93 5.96 -12.61
C GLY A 13 5.91 7.03 -12.17
N LEU A 14 6.02 7.30 -10.87
CA LEU A 14 6.95 8.29 -10.34
C LEU A 14 8.25 7.63 -9.85
N ASP A 15 9.35 8.37 -9.91
CA ASP A 15 10.61 7.87 -9.36
C ASP A 15 10.56 7.83 -7.82
N PRO A 16 11.49 7.12 -7.17
CA PRO A 16 11.45 6.95 -5.71
C PRO A 16 11.52 8.25 -4.91
N VAL A 17 12.25 9.26 -5.39
CA VAL A 17 12.37 10.54 -4.68
C VAL A 17 11.07 11.32 -4.73
N VAL A 18 10.45 11.39 -5.91
CA VAL A 18 9.16 12.07 -6.08
C VAL A 18 8.06 11.33 -5.32
N SER A 19 8.07 9.99 -5.37
CA SER A 19 7.11 9.18 -4.61
C SER A 19 7.19 9.46 -3.12
N ASP A 20 8.39 9.57 -2.57
CA ASP A 20 8.58 9.91 -1.16
C ASP A 20 7.99 11.28 -0.84
N SER A 21 8.20 12.26 -1.72
CA SER A 21 7.66 13.61 -1.55
C SER A 21 6.13 13.62 -1.55
N ILE A 22 5.51 12.84 -2.44
CA ILE A 22 4.06 12.72 -2.51
C ILE A 22 3.52 12.04 -1.25
N ASP A 23 4.17 10.98 -0.77
CA ASP A 23 3.76 10.31 0.45
C ASP A 23 3.79 11.24 1.65
N LYS A 24 4.84 12.05 1.77
CA LYS A 24 4.95 13.05 2.84
C LYS A 24 3.87 14.11 2.75
N LEU A 25 3.51 14.52 1.53
CA LEU A 25 2.42 15.48 1.31
C LEU A 25 1.08 14.89 1.76
N ILE A 26 0.80 13.63 1.41
CA ILE A 26 -0.43 12.93 1.83
C ILE A 26 -0.52 12.90 3.35
N LEU A 27 0.55 12.53 4.04
CA LEU A 27 0.58 12.50 5.51
C LEU A 27 0.31 13.88 6.10
N ARG A 28 0.89 14.92 5.51
CA ARG A 28 0.72 16.30 5.98
C ARG A 28 -0.72 16.77 5.82
N ILE A 29 -1.35 16.46 4.69
CA ILE A 29 -2.75 16.81 4.44
C ILE A 29 -3.66 16.06 5.43
N CYS A 30 -3.39 14.78 5.66
CA CYS A 30 -4.13 13.97 6.61
C CYS A 30 -4.11 14.58 8.01
N GLU A 31 -2.94 15.00 8.48
CA GLU A 31 -2.81 15.63 9.79
C GLU A 31 -3.54 16.96 9.87
N ARG A 32 -3.40 17.80 8.85
CA ARG A 32 -3.99 19.14 8.85
C ARG A 32 -5.50 19.13 8.79
N LEU A 33 -6.08 18.26 7.98
CA LEU A 33 -7.51 18.21 7.78
C LEU A 33 -8.21 17.31 8.79
N ASN A 34 -7.46 16.44 9.45
CA ASN A 34 -7.99 15.46 10.40
C ASN A 34 -9.15 14.66 9.79
N VAL A 35 -8.96 14.21 8.55
CA VAL A 35 -9.95 13.41 7.82
C VAL A 35 -9.47 11.98 7.68
N THR A 36 -10.42 11.07 7.47
CA THR A 36 -10.07 9.69 7.13
C THR A 36 -9.49 9.65 5.73
N THR A 37 -8.33 9.04 5.59
CA THR A 37 -7.62 8.96 4.31
C THR A 37 -7.46 7.50 3.92
N VAL A 38 -7.83 7.18 2.69
CA VAL A 38 -7.67 5.85 2.11
C VAL A 38 -6.75 5.96 0.91
N VAL A 39 -5.68 5.16 0.90
CA VAL A 39 -4.74 5.11 -0.21
C VAL A 39 -4.82 3.73 -0.83
N VAL A 40 -5.14 3.67 -2.12
CA VAL A 40 -5.12 2.42 -2.90
C VAL A 40 -3.81 2.39 -3.66
N THR A 41 -2.96 1.41 -3.39
CA THR A 41 -1.66 1.31 -4.05
C THR A 41 -1.11 -0.11 -3.99
N HIS A 42 -0.24 -0.44 -4.93
CA HIS A 42 0.57 -1.65 -4.90
C HIS A 42 2.05 -1.33 -4.62
N ASP A 43 2.37 -0.09 -4.37
CA ASP A 43 3.74 0.34 -4.02
C ASP A 43 4.00 0.08 -2.54
N MET A 44 4.74 -0.96 -2.24
CA MET A 44 5.00 -1.37 -0.85
C MET A 44 5.84 -0.36 -0.08
N ARG A 45 6.63 0.46 -0.74
CA ARG A 45 7.38 1.52 -0.06
C ARG A 45 6.44 2.61 0.44
N SER A 46 5.47 3.00 -0.39
CA SER A 46 4.43 3.94 0.03
C SER A 46 3.60 3.38 1.18
N VAL A 47 3.22 2.11 1.08
CA VAL A 47 2.47 1.44 2.15
C VAL A 47 3.22 1.52 3.48
N ARG A 48 4.52 1.26 3.48
CA ARG A 48 5.33 1.36 4.70
C ARG A 48 5.36 2.77 5.26
N ARG A 49 5.41 3.78 4.39
CA ARG A 49 5.54 5.19 4.82
C ARG A 49 4.25 5.78 5.34
N VAL A 50 3.11 5.47 4.72
CA VAL A 50 1.87 6.18 5.01
C VAL A 50 0.85 5.39 5.82
N SER A 51 0.94 4.07 5.86
CA SER A 51 -0.13 3.24 6.42
C SER A 51 -0.08 3.16 7.93
N LYS A 52 -1.27 3.23 8.54
CA LYS A 52 -1.49 2.83 9.94
C LYS A 52 -2.24 1.51 9.98
N LYS A 53 -3.10 1.26 8.99
CA LYS A 53 -3.83 0.01 8.86
C LYS A 53 -3.87 -0.39 7.40
N ILE A 54 -3.66 -1.67 7.14
CA ILE A 54 -3.58 -2.21 5.78
C ILE A 54 -4.70 -3.21 5.57
N PHE A 55 -5.36 -3.10 4.42
CA PHE A 55 -6.30 -4.10 3.90
C PHE A 55 -5.72 -4.63 2.61
N MET A 56 -5.26 -5.88 2.63
CA MET A 56 -4.71 -6.50 1.43
C MET A 56 -5.82 -7.20 0.66
N MET A 57 -5.96 -6.82 -0.61
CA MET A 57 -6.94 -7.43 -1.51
C MET A 57 -6.31 -8.56 -2.30
N HIS A 58 -7.04 -9.66 -2.45
CA HIS A 58 -6.60 -10.78 -3.26
C HIS A 58 -7.83 -11.45 -3.86
N LYS A 59 -7.84 -11.65 -5.18
CA LYS A 59 -8.95 -12.24 -5.94
C LYS A 59 -10.30 -11.57 -5.64
N GLY A 60 -10.29 -10.24 -5.57
CA GLY A 60 -11.50 -9.45 -5.37
C GLY A 60 -12.04 -9.43 -3.96
N LYS A 61 -11.30 -9.94 -2.99
CA LYS A 61 -11.71 -9.98 -1.58
C LYS A 61 -10.62 -9.45 -0.68
N ILE A 62 -11.01 -9.01 0.51
CA ILE A 62 -10.04 -8.69 1.56
C ILE A 62 -9.45 -10.00 2.06
N TYR A 63 -8.16 -10.18 1.82
CA TYR A 63 -7.45 -11.41 2.17
C TYR A 63 -6.79 -11.30 3.56
N ALA A 64 -6.23 -10.15 3.87
CA ALA A 64 -5.53 -9.93 5.13
C ALA A 64 -5.73 -8.48 5.57
N THR A 65 -5.71 -8.24 6.86
CA THR A 65 -5.81 -6.91 7.44
C THR A 65 -4.95 -6.84 8.68
N GLY A 66 -4.41 -5.66 8.96
CA GLY A 66 -3.59 -5.45 10.14
C GLY A 66 -2.77 -4.18 10.07
N THR A 67 -1.87 -4.04 11.05
CA THR A 67 -0.89 -2.97 11.06
C THR A 67 0.19 -3.23 10.00
N PRO A 68 1.01 -2.23 9.65
CA PRO A 68 2.16 -2.49 8.79
C PRO A 68 3.04 -3.63 9.28
N GLU A 69 3.27 -3.71 10.60
CA GLU A 69 4.07 -4.79 11.17
C GLU A 69 3.42 -6.15 10.93
N ASP A 70 2.11 -6.26 11.15
CA ASP A 70 1.38 -7.51 10.93
C ASP A 70 1.51 -8.00 9.49
N ILE A 71 1.43 -7.09 8.54
CA ILE A 71 1.46 -7.44 7.11
C ILE A 71 2.90 -7.73 6.65
N PHE A 72 3.85 -6.85 6.98
CA PHE A 72 5.22 -7.00 6.49
C PHE A 72 5.99 -8.14 7.17
N GLU A 73 5.58 -8.54 8.37
CA GLU A 73 6.17 -9.67 9.08
C GLU A 73 5.33 -10.95 8.99
N SER A 74 4.28 -10.93 8.19
CA SER A 74 3.40 -12.09 8.02
C SER A 74 4.16 -13.29 7.49
N LYS A 75 3.81 -14.49 8.00
CA LYS A 75 4.36 -15.75 7.53
C LYS A 75 3.48 -16.40 6.47
N ASP A 76 2.34 -15.79 6.17
CA ASP A 76 1.45 -16.28 5.11
C ASP A 76 2.14 -16.18 3.75
N PRO A 77 2.21 -17.26 2.96
CA PRO A 77 2.93 -17.25 1.68
C PRO A 77 2.40 -16.23 0.68
N ILE A 78 1.09 -16.01 0.65
CA ILE A 78 0.47 -15.07 -0.29
C ILE A 78 0.81 -13.63 0.12
N VAL A 79 0.74 -13.32 1.41
CA VAL A 79 1.10 -12.00 1.92
C VAL A 79 2.59 -11.72 1.69
N LYS A 80 3.46 -12.69 1.99
CA LYS A 80 4.91 -12.55 1.78
C LYS A 80 5.24 -12.31 0.32
N GLN A 81 4.62 -13.06 -0.56
CA GLN A 81 4.81 -12.92 -2.00
C GLN A 81 4.47 -11.50 -2.47
N PHE A 82 3.33 -10.98 -2.02
CA PHE A 82 2.89 -9.65 -2.38
C PHE A 82 3.83 -8.57 -1.82
N VAL A 83 4.18 -8.67 -0.55
CA VAL A 83 5.04 -7.71 0.15
C VAL A 83 6.43 -7.66 -0.47
N ASN A 84 6.99 -8.80 -0.83
CA ASN A 84 8.34 -8.90 -1.39
C ASN A 84 8.37 -8.68 -2.90
N GLY A 85 7.21 -8.61 -3.55
CA GLY A 85 7.15 -8.47 -5.00
C GLY A 85 7.65 -9.71 -5.72
N GLU A 86 7.55 -10.87 -5.09
CA GLU A 86 8.00 -12.13 -5.67
C GLU A 86 6.86 -12.82 -6.41
N SER A 87 7.16 -13.39 -7.56
CA SER A 87 6.18 -14.20 -8.26
C SER A 87 6.10 -15.58 -7.62
N ASP A 88 4.94 -16.24 -7.79
CA ASP A 88 4.78 -17.62 -7.37
C ASP A 88 5.79 -18.50 -8.14
N PRO A 89 6.58 -19.34 -7.46
CA PRO A 89 7.50 -20.24 -8.14
C PRO A 89 6.83 -21.17 -9.15
N LYS A 90 5.52 -21.37 -9.03
CA LYS A 90 4.75 -22.19 -9.96
C LYS A 90 4.28 -21.42 -11.20
N GLU A 91 4.39 -20.09 -11.18
CA GLU A 91 4.04 -19.28 -12.33
C GLU A 91 5.20 -19.28 -13.34
N VAL A 92 4.85 -19.48 -14.59
CA VAL A 92 5.83 -19.47 -15.68
C VAL A 92 5.53 -18.29 -16.59
N PHE A 93 6.52 -17.42 -16.78
CA PHE A 93 6.41 -16.26 -17.64
C PHE A 93 7.23 -16.47 -18.90
N PHE A 94 6.59 -16.30 -20.06
CA PHE A 94 7.26 -16.37 -21.35
C PHE A 94 7.50 -14.96 -21.87
N LEU A 95 8.76 -14.61 -22.00
CA LEU A 95 9.17 -13.30 -22.49
C LEU A 95 9.47 -13.33 -24.00
#